data_77249433e6cc22aa573dfb5ad76998df
#
_entry.id   77249433e6cc22aa573dfb5ad76998df
#
_cell.length_a   1.000
_cell.length_b   1.000
_cell.length_c   1.000
_cell.angle_alpha   90.00
_cell.angle_beta   90.00
_cell.angle_gamma   90.00
#
_symmetry.space_group_name_H-M   'P 1'
#
loop_
_entity.id
_entity.type
_entity.pdbx_description
1 polymer ?
#
loop_
_entity_poly.entity_id
_entity_poly.type
_entity_poly.pdbx_seq_one_letter_code
_entity_poly.pdbx_strand_id
1 'polypeptide(L)'
;MPPRPVASSHGIRWQLVFAVLERWALPVWFAIGTALVAARVIVAHSALGGDAVLYAQAARAWLSGGDPWNLPGATIQFAGPPPTLVLFAPFAWLPAPVTATFWVVAGIAGAVYAVRRLGLAWWWLLFPPFLDGIWVGNPDPVVLGLLVAGGPLADSAAVFLKIYAEAPLVGERRWASLVCAFALGLASLAVLPWGRFIADRAVVSATLATRSGTSMLQACPCSGRSPSSLFSPSAGAAQAGWPCPSSGPVNCITRCLRFLQSRPSLPPPSR
;
A
#
# COMPACT_ATOMS: atom_id res chain seq x y z
N MET A 1 -55.18 -15.40 -15.32
CA MET A 1 -53.95 -14.82 -15.98
C MET A 1 -53.02 -14.41 -14.87
N PRO A 2 -51.81 -14.94 -14.81
CA PRO A 2 -50.81 -14.46 -13.82
C PRO A 2 -50.28 -13.08 -14.23
N PRO A 3 -50.04 -12.17 -13.29
CA PRO A 3 -49.50 -10.84 -13.58
C PRO A 3 -48.09 -10.95 -14.20
N ARG A 4 -47.86 -10.21 -15.29
CA ARG A 4 -46.54 -10.11 -15.91
C ARG A 4 -45.56 -9.45 -14.94
N PRO A 5 -44.33 -10.01 -14.74
CA PRO A 5 -43.34 -9.36 -13.93
C PRO A 5 -42.97 -8.00 -14.53
N VAL A 6 -43.18 -6.93 -13.78
CA VAL A 6 -42.72 -5.58 -14.12
C VAL A 6 -41.19 -5.58 -14.02
N ALA A 7 -40.53 -5.61 -15.16
CA ALA A 7 -39.08 -5.47 -15.21
C ALA A 7 -38.70 -4.14 -14.55
N SER A 8 -38.00 -4.19 -13.43
CA SER A 8 -37.57 -3.01 -12.68
C SER A 8 -36.63 -2.19 -13.53
N SER A 9 -37.04 -0.97 -13.92
CA SER A 9 -36.26 -0.03 -14.72
C SER A 9 -34.88 0.35 -14.11
N HIS A 10 -34.64 -0.02 -12.87
CA HIS A 10 -33.37 0.22 -12.14
C HIS A 10 -32.22 -0.68 -12.61
N GLY A 11 -32.49 -1.91 -13.04
CA GLY A 11 -31.43 -2.83 -13.51
C GLY A 11 -30.75 -2.37 -14.81
N ILE A 12 -31.53 -1.75 -15.72
CA ILE A 12 -31.02 -1.30 -17.04
C ILE A 12 -30.04 -0.12 -16.89
N ARG A 13 -30.29 0.79 -15.96
CA ARG A 13 -29.43 1.97 -15.75
C ARG A 13 -28.02 1.60 -15.28
N TRP A 14 -27.89 0.66 -14.36
CA TRP A 14 -26.58 0.22 -13.86
C TRP A 14 -25.77 -0.52 -14.92
N GLN A 15 -26.41 -1.32 -15.77
CA GLN A 15 -25.74 -2.01 -16.86
C GLN A 15 -25.14 -1.02 -17.88
N LEU A 16 -25.85 0.07 -18.20
CA LEU A 16 -25.32 1.12 -19.06
C LEU A 16 -24.14 1.86 -18.41
N VAL A 17 -24.26 2.19 -17.12
CA VAL A 17 -23.16 2.83 -16.38
C VAL A 17 -21.92 1.93 -16.38
N PHE A 18 -22.07 0.64 -16.09
CA PHE A 18 -20.95 -0.30 -16.13
C PHE A 18 -20.35 -0.44 -17.53
N ALA A 19 -21.16 -0.52 -18.58
CA ALA A 19 -20.67 -0.59 -19.95
C ALA A 19 -19.90 0.67 -20.37
N VAL A 20 -20.34 1.86 -19.95
CA VAL A 20 -19.63 3.12 -20.20
C VAL A 20 -18.33 3.17 -19.41
N LEU A 21 -18.36 2.80 -18.12
CA LEU A 21 -17.15 2.74 -17.28
C LEU A 21 -16.13 1.74 -17.85
N GLU A 22 -16.57 0.57 -18.28
CA GLU A 22 -15.71 -0.43 -18.90
C GLU A 22 -15.06 0.08 -20.18
N ARG A 23 -15.82 0.78 -21.03
CA ARG A 23 -15.31 1.38 -22.27
C ARG A 23 -14.19 2.39 -22.02
N TRP A 24 -14.28 3.19 -20.97
CA TRP A 24 -13.30 4.23 -20.64
C TRP A 24 -12.22 3.78 -19.67
N ALA A 25 -12.45 2.69 -18.95
CA ALA A 25 -11.49 2.19 -17.96
C ALA A 25 -10.13 1.88 -18.56
N LEU A 26 -10.08 1.22 -19.72
CA LEU A 26 -8.84 0.86 -20.39
C LEU A 26 -7.97 2.07 -20.74
N PRO A 27 -8.44 3.08 -21.51
CA PRO A 27 -7.62 4.24 -21.84
C PRO A 27 -7.24 5.06 -20.62
N VAL A 28 -8.13 5.20 -19.63
CA VAL A 28 -7.82 5.93 -18.38
C VAL A 28 -6.75 5.22 -17.57
N TRP A 29 -6.85 3.92 -17.40
CA TRP A 29 -5.84 3.17 -16.63
C TRP A 29 -4.51 3.10 -17.36
N PHE A 30 -4.52 2.95 -18.69
CA PHE A 30 -3.30 3.02 -19.49
C PHE A 30 -2.62 4.37 -19.31
N ALA A 31 -3.36 5.48 -19.39
CA ALA A 31 -2.82 6.82 -19.21
C ALA A 31 -2.24 7.02 -17.80
N ILE A 32 -2.99 6.63 -16.76
CA ILE A 32 -2.54 6.72 -15.37
C ILE A 32 -1.33 5.81 -15.13
N GLY A 33 -1.38 4.55 -15.59
CA GLY A 33 -0.29 3.60 -15.43
C GLY A 33 0.99 4.07 -16.11
N THR A 34 0.88 4.58 -17.34
CA THR A 34 2.01 5.15 -18.08
C THR A 34 2.59 6.37 -17.35
N ALA A 35 1.73 7.26 -16.85
CA ALA A 35 2.17 8.44 -16.08
C ALA A 35 2.88 8.03 -14.79
N LEU A 36 2.39 7.02 -14.06
CA LEU A 36 3.03 6.51 -12.86
C LEU A 36 4.39 5.90 -13.15
N VAL A 37 4.49 5.04 -14.16
CA VAL A 37 5.78 4.44 -14.55
C VAL A 37 6.74 5.51 -15.01
N ALA A 38 6.30 6.47 -15.83
CA ALA A 38 7.12 7.60 -16.25
C ALA A 38 7.60 8.43 -15.05
N ALA A 39 6.74 8.72 -14.08
CA ALA A 39 7.13 9.43 -12.87
C ALA A 39 8.16 8.63 -12.04
N ARG A 40 8.01 7.31 -11.92
CA ARG A 40 8.99 6.45 -11.25
C ARG A 40 10.36 6.49 -11.93
N VAL A 41 10.38 6.42 -13.25
CA VAL A 41 11.63 6.41 -14.04
C VAL A 41 12.29 7.77 -14.08
N ILE A 42 11.53 8.82 -14.42
CA ILE A 42 12.06 10.14 -14.74
C ILE A 42 12.28 10.98 -13.47
N VAL A 43 11.29 10.99 -12.55
CA VAL A 43 11.33 11.88 -11.38
C VAL A 43 12.00 11.18 -10.19
N ALA A 44 11.59 9.97 -9.87
CA ALA A 44 12.10 9.25 -8.69
C ALA A 44 13.39 8.45 -8.99
N HIS A 45 13.82 8.35 -10.26
CA HIS A 45 14.97 7.53 -10.68
C HIS A 45 14.97 6.13 -10.05
N SER A 46 13.77 5.56 -9.84
CA SER A 46 13.63 4.26 -9.16
C SER A 46 14.10 3.14 -10.09
N ALA A 47 14.99 2.31 -9.55
CA ALA A 47 15.44 1.11 -10.25
C ALA A 47 14.32 0.07 -10.34
N LEU A 48 14.29 -0.68 -11.45
CA LEU A 48 13.42 -1.84 -11.60
C LEU A 48 13.70 -2.84 -10.48
N GLY A 49 12.65 -3.29 -9.77
CA GLY A 49 12.78 -4.26 -8.69
C GLY A 49 13.40 -3.70 -7.41
N GLY A 50 13.46 -2.38 -7.23
CA GLY A 50 14.12 -1.74 -6.09
C GLY A 50 13.60 -2.21 -4.73
N ASP A 51 12.29 -2.43 -4.57
CA ASP A 51 11.71 -2.96 -3.33
C ASP A 51 12.16 -4.39 -3.06
N ALA A 52 12.22 -5.25 -4.09
CA ALA A 52 12.68 -6.62 -3.93
C ALA A 52 14.15 -6.68 -3.50
N VAL A 53 14.99 -5.83 -4.07
CA VAL A 53 16.40 -5.70 -3.67
C VAL A 53 16.52 -5.23 -2.23
N LEU A 54 15.74 -4.24 -1.82
CA LEU A 54 15.70 -3.76 -0.44
C LEU A 54 15.30 -4.88 0.54
N TYR A 55 14.30 -5.69 0.20
CA TYR A 55 13.84 -6.81 1.02
C TYR A 55 14.92 -7.89 1.13
N ALA A 56 15.63 -8.19 0.03
CA ALA A 56 16.75 -9.12 0.06
C ALA A 56 17.94 -8.59 0.90
N GLN A 57 18.22 -7.28 0.85
CA GLN A 57 19.21 -6.63 1.71
C GLN A 57 18.82 -6.70 3.17
N ALA A 58 17.55 -6.49 3.51
CA ALA A 58 17.04 -6.64 4.87
C ALA A 58 17.20 -8.09 5.37
N ALA A 59 16.85 -9.07 4.54
CA ALA A 59 17.06 -10.48 4.86
C ALA A 59 18.54 -10.81 5.06
N ARG A 60 19.44 -10.26 4.23
CA ARG A 60 20.87 -10.40 4.38
C ARG A 60 21.39 -9.80 5.69
N ALA A 61 20.93 -8.58 6.03
CA ALA A 61 21.28 -7.94 7.29
C ALA A 61 20.88 -8.80 8.49
N TRP A 62 19.64 -9.33 8.48
CA TRP A 62 19.17 -10.25 9.51
C TRP A 62 20.05 -11.50 9.62
N LEU A 63 20.32 -12.19 8.52
CA LEU A 63 21.13 -13.42 8.49
C LEU A 63 22.59 -13.18 8.92
N SER A 64 23.09 -11.96 8.75
CA SER A 64 24.41 -11.52 9.22
C SER A 64 24.41 -10.98 10.67
N GLY A 65 23.28 -11.08 11.40
CA GLY A 65 23.15 -10.58 12.78
C GLY A 65 22.94 -9.06 12.89
N GLY A 66 22.83 -8.35 11.76
CA GLY A 66 22.56 -6.90 11.70
C GLY A 66 21.08 -6.57 11.94
N ASP A 67 20.76 -5.29 11.72
CA ASP A 67 19.40 -4.75 11.85
C ASP A 67 18.72 -4.61 10.49
N PRO A 68 17.67 -5.39 10.19
CA PRO A 68 16.97 -5.32 8.92
C PRO A 68 16.11 -4.05 8.74
N TRP A 69 15.72 -3.38 9.80
CA TRP A 69 14.89 -2.17 9.75
C TRP A 69 15.68 -0.87 9.75
N ASN A 70 17.00 -0.95 10.00
CA ASN A 70 17.91 0.18 9.98
C ASN A 70 19.14 -0.14 9.11
N LEU A 71 18.92 -0.17 7.79
CA LEU A 71 19.95 -0.51 6.82
C LEU A 71 20.88 0.69 6.58
N PRO A 72 22.19 0.58 6.80
CA PRO A 72 23.13 1.67 6.56
C PRO A 72 23.12 2.12 5.10
N GLY A 73 22.99 3.44 4.89
CA GLY A 73 23.02 4.03 3.54
C GLY A 73 21.76 3.83 2.70
N ALA A 74 20.73 3.13 3.19
CA ALA A 74 19.47 3.01 2.50
C ALA A 74 18.65 4.30 2.64
N THR A 75 18.23 4.88 1.52
CA THR A 75 17.35 6.06 1.50
C THR A 75 15.93 5.73 1.96
N ILE A 76 15.51 4.48 1.78
CA ILE A 76 14.23 3.95 2.22
C ILE A 76 14.52 2.70 3.05
N GLN A 77 13.97 2.63 4.24
CA GLN A 77 14.15 1.50 5.13
C GLN A 77 13.15 0.37 4.84
N PHE A 78 13.52 -0.86 5.19
CA PHE A 78 12.61 -1.99 5.16
C PHE A 78 11.53 -1.81 6.24
N ALA A 79 10.26 -2.06 5.89
CA ALA A 79 9.13 -1.88 6.82
C ALA A 79 8.25 -3.15 6.93
N GLY A 80 8.71 -4.26 6.39
CA GLY A 80 7.98 -5.53 6.46
C GLY A 80 8.07 -6.19 7.85
N PRO A 81 7.11 -7.06 8.19
CA PRO A 81 7.15 -7.85 9.42
C PRO A 81 8.26 -8.91 9.36
N PRO A 82 8.75 -9.43 10.52
CA PRO A 82 9.83 -10.41 10.57
C PRO A 82 9.64 -11.64 9.67
N PRO A 83 8.45 -12.25 9.52
CA PRO A 83 8.28 -13.41 8.64
C PRO A 83 8.59 -13.13 7.16
N THR A 84 8.47 -11.87 6.70
CA THR A 84 8.87 -11.48 5.34
C THR A 84 10.35 -11.76 5.09
N LEU A 85 11.22 -11.60 6.11
CA LEU A 85 12.65 -11.86 6.00
C LEU A 85 12.96 -13.31 5.59
N VAL A 86 12.16 -14.27 6.09
CA VAL A 86 12.32 -15.70 5.75
C VAL A 86 12.03 -15.93 4.26
N LEU A 87 10.99 -15.30 3.74
CA LEU A 87 10.61 -15.43 2.32
C LEU A 87 11.64 -14.81 1.39
N PHE A 88 12.37 -13.80 1.86
CA PHE A 88 13.45 -13.15 1.11
C PHE A 88 14.85 -13.73 1.42
N ALA A 89 15.00 -14.61 2.41
CA ALA A 89 16.27 -15.22 2.78
C ALA A 89 16.97 -15.93 1.59
N PRO A 90 16.28 -16.67 0.69
CA PRO A 90 16.92 -17.29 -0.48
C PRO A 90 17.56 -16.28 -1.43
N PHE A 91 17.11 -15.03 -1.41
CA PHE A 91 17.61 -13.94 -2.28
C PHE A 91 18.71 -13.10 -1.62
N ALA A 92 19.02 -13.34 -0.34
CA ALA A 92 19.92 -12.52 0.45
C ALA A 92 21.34 -12.36 -0.13
N TRP A 93 21.81 -13.39 -0.85
CA TRP A 93 23.15 -13.41 -1.47
C TRP A 93 23.12 -13.38 -2.99
N LEU A 94 21.92 -13.32 -3.60
CA LEU A 94 21.82 -13.21 -5.05
C LEU A 94 22.20 -11.80 -5.51
N PRO A 95 22.77 -11.65 -6.72
CA PRO A 95 22.98 -10.34 -7.33
C PRO A 95 21.66 -9.57 -7.44
N ALA A 96 21.72 -8.26 -7.17
CA ALA A 96 20.54 -7.40 -7.21
C ALA A 96 19.70 -7.51 -8.51
N PRO A 97 20.30 -7.58 -9.72
CA PRO A 97 19.53 -7.77 -10.95
C PRO A 97 18.76 -9.09 -11.00
N VAL A 98 19.33 -10.17 -10.46
CA VAL A 98 18.68 -11.49 -10.41
C VAL A 98 17.46 -11.45 -9.50
N THR A 99 17.63 -10.90 -8.31
CA THR A 99 16.54 -10.69 -7.34
C THR A 99 15.43 -9.83 -7.93
N ALA A 100 15.79 -8.69 -8.53
CA ALA A 100 14.86 -7.77 -9.17
C ALA A 100 14.07 -8.48 -10.29
N THR A 101 14.77 -9.15 -11.21
CA THR A 101 14.13 -9.87 -12.32
C THR A 101 13.18 -10.96 -11.83
N PHE A 102 13.60 -11.75 -10.83
CA PHE A 102 12.75 -12.80 -10.26
C PHE A 102 11.44 -12.23 -9.72
N TRP A 103 11.50 -11.18 -8.92
CA TRP A 103 10.31 -10.61 -8.29
C TRP A 103 9.41 -9.85 -9.28
N VAL A 104 9.98 -9.21 -10.29
CA VAL A 104 9.21 -8.63 -11.39
C VAL A 104 8.44 -9.72 -12.16
N VAL A 105 9.13 -10.82 -12.51
CA VAL A 105 8.48 -11.97 -13.20
C VAL A 105 7.43 -12.63 -12.31
N ALA A 106 7.73 -12.83 -11.02
CA ALA A 106 6.77 -13.36 -10.05
C ALA A 106 5.55 -12.44 -9.90
N GLY A 107 5.75 -11.11 -9.87
CA GLY A 107 4.68 -10.12 -9.84
C GLY A 107 3.79 -10.18 -11.08
N ILE A 108 4.39 -10.28 -12.27
CA ILE A 108 3.64 -10.46 -13.53
C ILE A 108 2.83 -11.77 -13.48
N ALA A 109 3.47 -12.87 -13.07
CA ALA A 109 2.81 -14.16 -12.97
C ALA A 109 1.65 -14.14 -11.98
N GLY A 110 1.83 -13.52 -10.81
CA GLY A 110 0.79 -13.34 -9.78
C GLY A 110 -0.40 -12.52 -10.29
N ALA A 111 -0.13 -11.39 -10.96
CA ALA A 111 -1.17 -10.55 -11.56
C ALA A 111 -1.94 -11.30 -12.67
N VAL A 112 -1.23 -11.97 -13.60
CA VAL A 112 -1.84 -12.75 -14.69
C VAL A 112 -2.70 -13.87 -14.12
N TYR A 113 -2.17 -14.61 -13.14
CA TYR A 113 -2.91 -15.67 -12.48
C TYR A 113 -4.19 -15.15 -11.81
N ALA A 114 -4.08 -14.06 -11.04
CA ALA A 114 -5.23 -13.47 -10.37
C ALA A 114 -6.30 -12.99 -11.36
N VAL A 115 -5.92 -12.25 -12.41
CA VAL A 115 -6.83 -11.74 -13.43
C VAL A 115 -7.56 -12.90 -14.12
N ARG A 116 -6.85 -13.95 -14.50
CA ARG A 116 -7.45 -15.14 -15.15
C ARG A 116 -8.36 -15.90 -14.21
N ARG A 117 -7.94 -16.11 -12.97
CA ARG A 117 -8.69 -16.92 -12.01
C ARG A 117 -9.99 -16.23 -11.56
N LEU A 118 -9.97 -14.89 -11.49
CA LEU A 118 -11.13 -14.07 -11.17
C LEU A 118 -12.04 -13.82 -12.39
N GLY A 119 -11.69 -14.33 -13.58
CA GLY A 119 -12.47 -14.11 -14.80
C GLY A 119 -12.50 -12.66 -15.27
N LEU A 120 -11.53 -11.84 -14.85
CA LEU A 120 -11.44 -10.45 -15.23
C LEU A 120 -10.94 -10.28 -16.66
N ALA A 121 -11.32 -9.19 -17.34
CA ALA A 121 -10.80 -8.87 -18.66
C ALA A 121 -9.28 -8.62 -18.60
N TRP A 122 -8.55 -8.99 -19.67
CA TRP A 122 -7.09 -8.91 -19.71
C TRP A 122 -6.51 -7.52 -19.43
N TRP A 123 -7.26 -6.44 -19.72
CA TRP A 123 -6.84 -5.07 -19.49
C TRP A 123 -6.74 -4.69 -18.00
N TRP A 124 -7.26 -5.51 -17.08
CA TRP A 124 -6.99 -5.37 -15.65
C TRP A 124 -5.51 -5.52 -15.29
N LEU A 125 -4.72 -6.14 -16.16
CA LEU A 125 -3.25 -6.18 -16.01
C LEU A 125 -2.62 -4.78 -16.10
N LEU A 126 -3.31 -3.82 -16.73
CA LEU A 126 -2.88 -2.42 -16.80
C LEU A 126 -3.34 -1.60 -15.59
N PHE A 127 -3.98 -2.24 -14.60
CA PHE A 127 -4.39 -1.56 -13.38
C PHE A 127 -3.17 -0.91 -12.70
N PRO A 128 -3.22 0.43 -12.46
CA PRO A 128 -2.05 1.19 -12.02
C PRO A 128 -1.31 0.60 -10.81
N PRO A 129 -1.97 0.11 -9.75
CA PRO A 129 -1.29 -0.54 -8.64
C PRO A 129 -0.53 -1.81 -9.02
N PHE A 130 -0.97 -2.57 -10.03
CA PHE A 130 -0.21 -3.72 -10.54
C PHE A 130 1.05 -3.27 -11.25
N LEU A 131 0.94 -2.28 -12.14
CA LEU A 131 2.09 -1.76 -12.90
C LEU A 131 3.14 -1.18 -11.97
N ASP A 132 2.73 -0.36 -10.99
CA ASP A 132 3.64 0.21 -10.00
C ASP A 132 4.29 -0.87 -9.14
N GLY A 133 3.50 -1.81 -8.61
CA GLY A 133 4.00 -2.93 -7.81
C GLY A 133 4.97 -3.82 -8.58
N ILE A 134 4.67 -4.13 -9.84
CA ILE A 134 5.55 -4.92 -10.71
C ILE A 134 6.85 -4.16 -10.98
N TRP A 135 6.76 -2.86 -11.31
CA TRP A 135 7.94 -2.04 -11.59
C TRP A 135 8.93 -2.01 -10.43
N VAL A 136 8.44 -1.74 -9.23
CA VAL A 136 9.32 -1.68 -8.05
C VAL A 136 9.67 -3.06 -7.48
N GLY A 137 9.10 -4.15 -8.01
CA GLY A 137 9.29 -5.51 -7.47
C GLY A 137 8.64 -5.70 -6.10
N ASN A 138 7.55 -4.97 -5.85
CA ASN A 138 6.77 -5.12 -4.63
C ASN A 138 6.01 -6.47 -4.65
N PRO A 139 5.95 -7.21 -3.55
CA PRO A 139 5.25 -8.50 -3.51
C PRO A 139 3.72 -8.41 -3.63
N ASP A 140 3.10 -7.23 -3.68
CA ASP A 140 1.63 -7.08 -3.72
C ASP A 140 0.93 -7.88 -4.82
N PRO A 141 1.40 -7.92 -6.09
CA PRO A 141 0.79 -8.75 -7.11
C PRO A 141 0.92 -10.26 -6.82
N VAL A 142 2.02 -10.68 -6.17
CA VAL A 142 2.23 -12.06 -5.73
C VAL A 142 1.27 -12.40 -4.59
N VAL A 143 1.11 -11.49 -3.61
CA VAL A 143 0.16 -11.61 -2.50
C VAL A 143 -1.25 -11.84 -3.03
N LEU A 144 -1.69 -11.04 -4.02
CA LEU A 144 -3.00 -11.24 -4.64
C LEU A 144 -3.09 -12.61 -5.32
N GLY A 145 -2.06 -13.02 -6.07
CA GLY A 145 -2.01 -14.33 -6.68
C GLY A 145 -2.16 -15.47 -5.67
N LEU A 146 -1.48 -15.38 -4.53
CA LEU A 146 -1.56 -16.35 -3.42
C LEU A 146 -2.96 -16.39 -2.79
N LEU A 147 -3.57 -15.23 -2.53
CA LEU A 147 -4.92 -15.14 -1.97
C LEU A 147 -5.97 -15.75 -2.91
N VAL A 148 -5.80 -15.54 -4.23
CA VAL A 148 -6.70 -16.10 -5.26
C VAL A 148 -6.44 -17.60 -5.47
N ALA A 149 -5.20 -18.08 -5.31
CA ALA A 149 -4.90 -19.50 -5.28
C ALA A 149 -5.60 -20.20 -4.12
N GLY A 150 -5.62 -19.55 -2.96
CA GLY A 150 -6.27 -20.04 -1.76
C GLY A 150 -5.51 -21.18 -1.08
N GLY A 151 -6.06 -21.58 0.06
CA GLY A 151 -5.51 -22.64 0.89
C GLY A 151 -4.57 -22.15 1.99
N PRO A 152 -4.48 -22.90 3.11
CA PRO A 152 -3.86 -22.41 4.34
C PRO A 152 -2.42 -21.94 4.18
N LEU A 153 -1.60 -22.63 3.38
CA LEU A 153 -0.20 -22.26 3.18
C LEU A 153 -0.03 -21.04 2.26
N ALA A 154 -0.79 -20.97 1.16
CA ALA A 154 -0.73 -19.83 0.23
C ALA A 154 -1.22 -18.55 0.92
N ASP A 155 -2.34 -18.63 1.63
CA ASP A 155 -2.91 -17.53 2.40
C ASP A 155 -1.94 -17.08 3.52
N SER A 156 -1.30 -18.03 4.24
CA SER A 156 -0.30 -17.71 5.26
C SER A 156 0.94 -17.02 4.66
N ALA A 157 1.41 -17.49 3.50
CA ALA A 157 2.51 -16.84 2.79
C ALA A 157 2.12 -15.41 2.36
N ALA A 158 0.89 -15.19 1.90
CA ALA A 158 0.38 -13.87 1.58
C ALA A 158 0.40 -12.94 2.81
N VAL A 159 -0.09 -13.41 3.97
CA VAL A 159 -0.06 -12.67 5.24
C VAL A 159 1.37 -12.35 5.67
N PHE A 160 2.31 -13.28 5.50
CA PHE A 160 3.71 -13.08 5.86
C PHE A 160 4.43 -12.10 4.94
N LEU A 161 4.04 -12.04 3.67
CA LEU A 161 4.53 -11.00 2.77
C LEU A 161 3.93 -9.64 3.13
N LYS A 162 2.64 -9.60 3.44
CA LYS A 162 1.91 -8.36 3.74
C LYS A 162 0.79 -8.62 4.74
N ILE A 163 0.91 -8.03 5.91
CA ILE A 163 -0.03 -8.24 7.02
C ILE A 163 -1.49 -7.90 6.66
N TYR A 164 -1.71 -6.91 5.79
CA TYR A 164 -3.07 -6.55 5.37
C TYR A 164 -3.80 -7.62 4.55
N ALA A 165 -3.07 -8.67 4.09
CA ALA A 165 -3.69 -9.83 3.46
C ALA A 165 -4.60 -10.63 4.41
N GLU A 166 -4.55 -10.36 5.71
CA GLU A 166 -5.52 -10.92 6.68
C GLU A 166 -6.95 -10.41 6.43
N ALA A 167 -7.12 -9.17 5.98
CA ALA A 167 -8.44 -8.55 5.85
C ALA A 167 -9.39 -9.32 4.91
N PRO A 168 -9.01 -9.71 3.68
CA PRO A 168 -9.85 -10.55 2.84
C PRO A 168 -10.09 -11.95 3.44
N LEU A 169 -9.12 -12.54 4.16
CA LEU A 169 -9.29 -13.85 4.79
C LEU A 169 -10.37 -13.81 5.88
N VAL A 170 -10.41 -12.73 6.67
CA VAL A 170 -11.46 -12.49 7.66
C VAL A 170 -12.80 -12.27 6.95
N GLY A 171 -12.85 -11.44 5.91
CA GLY A 171 -14.06 -11.16 5.14
C GLY A 171 -14.67 -12.41 4.50
N GLU A 172 -13.84 -13.29 3.97
CA GLU A 172 -14.24 -14.55 3.35
C GLU A 172 -14.38 -15.72 4.35
N ARG A 173 -14.16 -15.47 5.65
CA ARG A 173 -14.26 -16.46 6.73
C ARG A 173 -13.35 -17.68 6.52
N ARG A 174 -12.14 -17.47 5.97
CA ARG A 174 -11.13 -18.51 5.75
C ARG A 174 -10.42 -18.86 7.07
N TRP A 175 -11.17 -19.35 8.06
CA TRP A 175 -10.67 -19.58 9.43
C TRP A 175 -9.46 -20.52 9.48
N ALA A 176 -9.44 -21.57 8.66
CA ALA A 176 -8.33 -22.51 8.61
C ALA A 176 -7.01 -21.80 8.19
N SER A 177 -7.08 -20.87 7.22
CA SER A 177 -5.95 -20.08 6.79
C SER A 177 -5.48 -19.11 7.86
N LEU A 178 -6.41 -18.45 8.55
CA LEU A 178 -6.10 -17.55 9.67
C LEU A 178 -5.44 -18.28 10.83
N VAL A 179 -5.97 -19.46 11.21
CA VAL A 179 -5.36 -20.30 12.25
C VAL A 179 -3.96 -20.76 11.83
N CYS A 180 -3.78 -21.17 10.58
CA CYS A 180 -2.47 -21.56 10.06
C CYS A 180 -1.49 -20.38 10.09
N ALA A 181 -1.87 -19.21 9.60
CA ALA A 181 -1.04 -18.01 9.63
C ALA A 181 -0.68 -17.60 11.06
N PHE A 182 -1.65 -17.66 11.97
CA PHE A 182 -1.42 -17.36 13.39
C PHE A 182 -0.47 -18.36 14.05
N ALA A 183 -0.67 -19.66 13.82
CA ALA A 183 0.20 -20.71 14.37
C ALA A 183 1.65 -20.56 13.86
N LEU A 184 1.83 -20.34 12.56
CA LEU A 184 3.15 -20.07 11.97
C LEU A 184 3.74 -18.75 12.48
N GLY A 185 2.90 -17.73 12.69
CA GLY A 185 3.29 -16.46 13.30
C GLY A 185 3.81 -16.66 14.71
N LEU A 186 3.09 -17.41 15.55
CA LEU A 186 3.53 -17.76 16.90
C LEU A 186 4.85 -18.57 16.90
N ALA A 187 4.95 -19.57 16.03
CA ALA A 187 6.19 -20.33 15.89
C ALA A 187 7.37 -19.44 15.49
N SER A 188 7.13 -18.42 14.69
CA SER A 188 8.14 -17.47 14.25
C SER A 188 8.69 -16.59 15.38
N LEU A 189 7.96 -16.42 16.50
CA LEU A 189 8.43 -15.65 17.66
C LEU A 189 9.70 -16.22 18.28
N ALA A 190 9.87 -17.54 18.21
CA ALA A 190 11.05 -18.22 18.76
C ALA A 190 12.31 -18.03 17.91
N VAL A 191 12.19 -17.74 16.62
CA VAL A 191 13.30 -17.76 15.66
C VAL A 191 13.59 -16.38 15.08
N LEU A 192 12.55 -15.54 14.88
CA LEU A 192 12.66 -14.28 14.19
C LEU A 192 12.85 -13.10 15.16
N PRO A 193 13.46 -12.01 14.70
CA PRO A 193 13.85 -10.87 15.56
C PRO A 193 12.67 -9.94 15.88
N TRP A 194 11.58 -10.47 16.44
CA TRP A 194 10.39 -9.71 16.82
C TRP A 194 10.68 -8.62 17.87
N GLY A 195 11.60 -8.90 18.80
CA GLY A 195 12.00 -7.91 19.80
C GLY A 195 12.60 -6.66 19.17
N ARG A 196 13.46 -6.83 18.15
CA ARG A 196 14.02 -5.70 17.38
C ARG A 196 12.94 -4.99 16.59
N PHE A 197 12.07 -5.72 15.90
CA PHE A 197 10.95 -5.13 15.16
C PHE A 197 10.08 -4.21 16.03
N ILE A 198 9.78 -4.64 17.26
CA ILE A 198 8.99 -3.84 18.21
C ILE A 198 9.80 -2.62 18.70
N ALA A 199 11.10 -2.78 18.93
CA ALA A 199 11.97 -1.67 19.33
C ALA A 199 12.06 -0.59 18.23
N ASP A 200 12.17 -1.03 16.97
CA ASP A 200 12.32 -0.15 15.81
C ASP A 200 10.99 0.32 15.20
N ARG A 201 9.86 0.05 15.87
CA ARG A 201 8.52 0.42 15.40
C ARG A 201 8.39 1.89 14.96
N ALA A 202 9.13 2.80 15.58
CA ALA A 202 9.13 4.22 15.21
C ALA A 202 9.73 4.44 13.82
N VAL A 203 10.83 3.77 13.49
CA VAL A 203 11.47 3.81 12.16
C VAL A 203 10.57 3.16 11.13
N VAL A 204 9.99 2.01 11.45
CA VAL A 204 9.03 1.30 10.58
C VAL A 204 7.81 2.18 10.29
N SER A 205 7.22 2.79 11.31
CA SER A 205 6.05 3.65 11.13
C SER A 205 6.36 4.92 10.34
N ALA A 206 7.52 5.54 10.56
CA ALA A 206 7.97 6.69 9.77
C ALA A 206 8.18 6.31 8.29
N THR A 207 8.78 5.15 8.02
CA THR A 207 8.96 4.62 6.65
C THR A 207 7.62 4.35 5.97
N LEU A 208 6.66 3.76 6.67
CA LEU A 208 5.31 3.53 6.13
C LEU A 208 4.59 4.85 5.85
N ALA A 209 4.69 5.83 6.72
CA ALA A 209 4.10 7.15 6.52
C ALA A 209 4.66 7.86 5.29
N THR A 210 5.96 7.78 5.04
CA THR A 210 6.58 8.37 3.84
C THR A 210 6.18 7.65 2.55
N ARG A 211 6.02 6.31 2.60
CA ARG A 211 5.61 5.51 1.42
C ARG A 211 4.14 5.66 1.06
N SER A 212 3.26 5.80 2.04
CA SER A 212 1.81 5.88 1.82
C SER A 212 1.35 7.18 1.18
N GLY A 213 2.26 8.09 0.82
CA GLY A 213 1.89 9.36 0.22
C GLY A 213 1.06 10.27 1.15
N THR A 214 1.02 9.96 2.44
CA THR A 214 0.39 10.80 3.47
C THR A 214 1.08 12.15 3.65
N SER A 215 2.19 12.40 2.92
CA SER A 215 2.73 13.73 2.67
C SER A 215 1.69 14.73 2.12
N MET A 216 0.59 14.26 1.51
CA MET A 216 -0.54 15.14 1.18
C MET A 216 -1.30 15.62 2.43
N LEU A 217 -1.31 14.87 3.53
CA LEU A 217 -1.90 15.32 4.80
C LEU A 217 -0.93 16.20 5.61
N GLN A 218 0.38 16.10 5.38
CA GLN A 218 1.38 17.00 5.94
C GLN A 218 1.48 18.34 5.20
N ALA A 219 0.93 18.44 4.01
CA ALA A 219 0.77 19.70 3.27
C ALA A 219 -0.39 20.58 3.79
N CYS A 220 -1.06 20.17 4.88
CA CYS A 220 -1.90 21.10 5.62
C CYS A 220 -0.98 22.15 6.28
N PRO A 221 -1.03 23.43 5.90
CA PRO A 221 -0.08 24.45 6.37
C PRO A 221 -0.15 24.73 7.88
N CYS A 222 -0.94 23.98 8.61
CA CYS A 222 -1.07 24.05 10.08
C CYS A 222 -0.03 23.22 10.84
N SER A 223 0.77 22.35 10.19
CA SER A 223 1.74 21.47 10.88
C SER A 223 3.21 21.91 10.75
N GLY A 224 3.45 23.09 10.22
CA GLY A 224 4.81 23.56 10.00
C GLY A 224 5.39 24.37 11.16
N ARG A 225 5.90 23.72 12.20
CA ARG A 225 7.10 24.16 12.92
C ARG A 225 7.67 22.96 13.69
N SER A 226 8.73 22.40 13.14
CA SER A 226 9.66 21.54 13.87
C SER A 226 10.28 22.33 15.03
N PRO A 227 10.37 21.78 16.27
CA PRO A 227 10.93 22.48 17.42
C PRO A 227 12.45 22.65 17.40
N SER A 228 13.13 22.35 16.31
CA SER A 228 14.61 22.34 16.21
C SER A 228 15.25 23.63 15.69
N SER A 229 14.53 24.75 15.55
CA SER A 229 15.10 26.04 15.13
C SER A 229 15.07 27.15 16.20
N LEU A 230 15.09 26.80 17.49
CA LEU A 230 15.24 27.75 18.60
C LEU A 230 16.71 28.02 18.91
N PHE A 231 17.50 28.50 17.95
CA PHE A 231 18.73 29.26 18.25
C PHE A 231 19.19 29.98 16.98
N SER A 232 18.60 31.14 16.72
CA SER A 232 19.30 32.23 16.02
C SER A 232 18.58 33.56 16.31
N PRO A 233 19.22 34.53 16.98
CA PRO A 233 18.66 35.82 17.18
C PRO A 233 19.13 36.78 16.08
N SER A 234 18.25 37.16 15.18
CA SER A 234 18.41 38.42 14.42
C SER A 234 17.10 38.91 13.84
N ALA A 235 16.70 40.10 14.35
CA ALA A 235 16.05 41.23 13.70
C ALA A 235 14.75 41.04 12.90
N GLY A 236 13.65 41.53 13.53
CA GLY A 236 12.78 42.56 13.00
C GLY A 236 11.99 42.30 11.71
N ALA A 237 10.74 41.80 11.85
CA ALA A 237 9.60 42.23 11.02
C ALA A 237 8.29 41.74 11.68
N ALA A 238 7.46 42.67 12.05
CA ALA A 238 6.13 42.44 12.61
C ALA A 238 5.22 41.82 11.51
N GLN A 239 4.81 40.57 11.69
CA GLN A 239 3.69 39.98 10.96
C GLN A 239 2.66 39.54 11.98
N ALA A 240 1.47 40.13 11.89
CA ALA A 240 0.30 39.83 12.72
C ALA A 240 -0.13 38.37 12.45
N GLY A 241 0.30 37.46 13.31
CA GLY A 241 -0.09 36.03 13.30
C GLY A 241 -1.28 35.85 14.22
N TRP A 242 -2.36 35.28 13.71
CA TRP A 242 -3.50 34.82 14.49
C TRP A 242 -3.05 33.67 15.42
N PRO A 243 -3.41 33.68 16.69
CA PRO A 243 -3.05 32.62 17.63
C PRO A 243 -3.84 31.34 17.32
N CYS A 244 -3.15 30.26 16.99
CA CYS A 244 -3.73 28.90 16.98
C CYS A 244 -3.77 28.36 18.43
N PRO A 245 -4.92 27.97 18.98
CA PRO A 245 -4.99 27.33 20.29
C PRO A 245 -4.36 25.92 20.22
N SER A 246 -3.56 25.59 21.23
CA SER A 246 -2.88 24.32 21.46
C SER A 246 -3.88 23.20 21.77
N SER A 247 -4.56 22.66 20.77
CA SER A 247 -5.41 21.50 20.91
C SER A 247 -4.89 20.37 20.00
N GLY A 248 -4.65 19.21 20.61
CA GLY A 248 -4.00 18.05 19.99
C GLY A 248 -4.67 17.52 18.71
N PRO A 249 -4.03 16.56 18.02
CA PRO A 249 -4.34 16.13 16.65
C PRO A 249 -5.77 15.60 16.45
N VAL A 250 -6.44 15.14 17.49
CA VAL A 250 -7.83 14.63 17.43
C VAL A 250 -8.85 15.73 17.08
N ASN A 251 -8.58 16.99 17.45
CA ASN A 251 -9.50 18.11 17.19
C ASN A 251 -9.45 18.63 15.75
N CYS A 252 -8.39 18.33 14.99
CA CYS A 252 -8.26 18.76 13.59
C CYS A 252 -9.18 17.96 12.66
N ILE A 253 -9.28 16.65 12.88
CA ILE A 253 -10.15 15.76 12.07
C ILE A 253 -11.62 16.10 12.27
N THR A 254 -12.02 16.37 13.53
CA THR A 254 -13.41 16.72 13.87
C THR A 254 -13.82 18.08 13.29
N ARG A 255 -12.88 19.02 13.15
CA ARG A 255 -13.13 20.31 12.50
C ARG A 255 -13.24 20.21 10.98
N CYS A 256 -12.40 19.40 10.32
CA CYS A 256 -12.52 19.13 8.87
C CYS A 256 -13.86 18.47 8.54
N LEU A 257 -14.30 17.50 9.34
CA LEU A 257 -15.59 16.84 9.15
C LEU A 257 -16.79 17.80 9.34
N ARG A 258 -16.74 18.71 10.33
CA ARG A 258 -17.78 19.73 10.50
C ARG A 258 -17.81 20.76 9.37
N PHE A 259 -16.67 21.11 8.80
CA PHE A 259 -16.60 22.04 7.65
C PHE A 259 -17.22 21.42 6.38
N LEU A 260 -17.13 20.12 6.20
CA LEU A 260 -17.77 19.39 5.10
C LEU A 260 -19.28 19.24 5.29
N GLN A 261 -19.76 19.21 6.53
CA GLN A 261 -21.20 19.14 6.86
C GLN A 261 -21.91 20.51 6.81
N SER A 262 -21.18 21.63 6.86
CA SER A 262 -21.77 22.97 6.85
C SER A 262 -21.92 23.60 5.47
N ARG A 263 -21.84 22.82 4.36
CA ARG A 263 -22.19 23.34 3.04
C ARG A 263 -23.69 23.66 2.99
N PRO A 264 -24.08 24.92 2.70
CA PRO A 264 -25.47 25.26 2.51
C PRO A 264 -26.03 24.43 1.35
N SER A 265 -27.18 23.80 1.57
CA SER A 265 -27.95 23.10 0.56
C SER A 265 -28.24 24.06 -0.60
N LEU A 266 -27.86 23.66 -1.83
CA LEU A 266 -28.22 24.39 -3.04
C LEU A 266 -29.76 24.53 -3.12
N PRO A 267 -30.28 25.72 -3.48
CA PRO A 267 -31.72 25.89 -3.66
C PRO A 267 -32.23 24.96 -4.80
N PRO A 268 -33.48 24.47 -4.69
CA PRO A 268 -34.07 23.62 -5.74
C PRO A 268 -34.21 24.41 -7.04
N PRO A 269 -34.06 23.74 -8.19
CA PRO A 269 -34.25 24.41 -9.48
C PRO A 269 -35.69 24.92 -9.61
N SER A 270 -35.81 26.20 -9.95
CA SER A 270 -37.10 26.84 -10.30
C SER A 270 -37.71 26.13 -11.53
N ARG A 271 -38.97 25.75 -11.39
CA ARG A 271 -39.79 25.22 -12.49
C ARG A 271 -40.14 26.29 -13.51
#